data_80cf683de64a3baac865b55f30077c5d
#
_entry.id   80cf683de64a3baac865b55f30077c5d
#
_cell.length_a   1.000
_cell.length_b   1.000
_cell.length_c   1.000
_cell.angle_alpha   90.00
_cell.angle_beta   90.00
_cell.angle_gamma   90.00
#
_symmetry.space_group_name_H-M   'P 1'
#
loop_
_entity.id
_entity.type
_entity.pdbx_description
1 polymer ?
#
loop_
_entity_poly.entity_id
_entity_poly.type
_entity_poly.pdbx_seq_one_letter_code
_entity_poly.pdbx_strand_id
1 'polypeptide(L)'
;MAYVITKQQYRDEWVVAFQRGETYLKDCTTRELMINGLTANFSVQGSADRMTERGTNGLIPSRNRTDSNVPVTLKEKHSKETRTGFDVFTAPANLREAMQNASAKTAAREIDFTIIDALTAATTSYASGAAQTLTYGKTVDALTELFEADVMSGDEITCLWTPKAWARLLTFQEFKSADYIDEKPLVGLALDRPKIWLGAKHIMHNGLPGKGTATASNFIFAKGALGHAVSNDMVQVAAGYNDEDDYSYDRATLYDGAAILQQAGVIKVVTDDTAAFT
;
A
#
# COMPACT_ATOMS: atom_id res chain seq x y z
N MET A 1 -58.25 -14.89 -16.22
CA MET A 1 -57.02 -14.45 -15.59
C MET A 1 -56.29 -13.55 -16.57
N ALA A 2 -56.15 -12.27 -16.25
CA ALA A 2 -55.43 -11.33 -17.11
C ALA A 2 -53.90 -11.51 -16.86
N TYR A 3 -53.18 -11.93 -17.89
CA TYR A 3 -51.72 -11.93 -17.88
C TYR A 3 -51.27 -10.46 -17.91
N VAL A 4 -50.78 -9.98 -16.76
CA VAL A 4 -50.09 -8.71 -16.70
C VAL A 4 -48.65 -8.97 -17.20
N ILE A 5 -48.41 -8.63 -18.47
CA ILE A 5 -47.05 -8.62 -19.04
C ILE A 5 -46.36 -7.38 -18.50
N THR A 6 -45.60 -7.50 -17.42
CA THR A 6 -44.75 -6.45 -16.93
C THR A 6 -43.52 -6.33 -17.85
N LYS A 7 -43.42 -5.18 -18.52
CA LYS A 7 -42.25 -4.84 -19.34
C LYS A 7 -41.08 -4.62 -18.39
N GLN A 8 -40.13 -5.53 -18.38
CA GLN A 8 -38.88 -5.32 -17.66
C GLN A 8 -37.92 -4.50 -18.53
N GLN A 9 -37.54 -3.34 -18.06
CA GLN A 9 -36.56 -2.50 -18.72
C GLN A 9 -35.18 -2.82 -18.10
N TYR A 10 -34.29 -3.39 -18.90
CA TYR A 10 -32.91 -3.64 -18.50
C TYR A 10 -32.07 -2.41 -18.86
N ARG A 11 -31.03 -2.20 -18.05
CA ARG A 11 -30.03 -1.17 -18.33
C ARG A 11 -29.15 -1.62 -19.49
N ASP A 12 -28.92 -0.73 -20.46
CA ASP A 12 -28.12 -1.02 -21.65
C ASP A 12 -26.61 -1.03 -21.40
N GLU A 13 -26.18 -0.71 -20.17
CA GLU A 13 -24.77 -0.63 -19.78
C GLU A 13 -24.46 -1.48 -18.54
N TRP A 14 -23.27 -2.08 -18.54
CA TRP A 14 -22.76 -2.77 -17.37
C TRP A 14 -22.38 -1.80 -16.26
N VAL A 15 -22.79 -2.12 -15.04
CA VAL A 15 -22.32 -1.43 -13.83
C VAL A 15 -21.09 -2.16 -13.31
N VAL A 16 -19.93 -1.51 -13.41
CA VAL A 16 -18.68 -2.05 -12.87
C VAL A 16 -18.73 -2.06 -11.35
N ALA A 17 -18.34 -3.18 -10.74
CA ALA A 17 -18.26 -3.30 -9.29
C ALA A 17 -17.34 -2.23 -8.69
N PHE A 18 -17.65 -1.80 -7.46
CA PHE A 18 -16.81 -0.85 -6.75
C PHE A 18 -15.41 -1.43 -6.52
N GLN A 19 -14.42 -0.85 -7.17
CA GLN A 19 -13.02 -1.22 -7.05
C GLN A 19 -12.18 0.03 -6.91
N ARG A 20 -11.20 -0.01 -6.02
CA ARG A 20 -10.20 1.03 -5.92
C ARG A 20 -9.29 0.95 -7.14
N GLY A 21 -9.16 2.05 -7.86
CA GLY A 21 -8.31 2.14 -9.05
C GLY A 21 -7.04 2.95 -8.84
N GLU A 22 -6.86 3.56 -7.67
CA GLU A 22 -5.70 4.39 -7.34
C GLU A 22 -4.69 3.62 -6.50
N THR A 23 -3.41 3.77 -6.81
CA THR A 23 -2.27 3.22 -6.07
C THR A 23 -1.71 4.32 -5.19
N TYR A 24 -1.79 4.17 -3.86
CA TYR A 24 -1.29 5.18 -2.92
C TYR A 24 0.10 4.85 -2.38
N LEU A 25 0.49 3.59 -2.39
CA LEU A 25 1.71 3.12 -1.74
C LEU A 25 2.94 3.23 -2.63
N LYS A 26 2.77 3.21 -3.94
CA LYS A 26 3.90 3.28 -4.88
C LYS A 26 4.82 4.48 -4.61
N ASP A 27 4.27 5.64 -4.29
CA ASP A 27 5.03 6.87 -4.06
C ASP A 27 5.61 6.98 -2.64
N CYS A 28 5.19 6.07 -1.74
CA CYS A 28 5.67 5.97 -0.37
C CYS A 28 6.84 4.98 -0.22
N THR A 29 7.42 4.49 -1.31
CA THR A 29 8.51 3.52 -1.33
C THR A 29 9.68 4.03 -2.15
N THR A 30 10.88 3.49 -1.90
CA THR A 30 12.03 3.68 -2.79
C THR A 30 11.85 2.78 -4.01
N ARG A 31 11.77 3.38 -5.20
CA ARG A 31 11.41 2.66 -6.43
C ARG A 31 12.60 2.51 -7.35
N GLU A 32 12.72 1.31 -7.91
CA GLU A 32 13.56 1.02 -9.07
C GLU A 32 12.66 0.66 -10.25
N LEU A 33 12.83 1.41 -11.33
CA LEU A 33 12.04 1.30 -12.56
C LEU A 33 12.88 0.70 -13.69
N MET A 34 12.23 0.12 -14.69
CA MET A 34 12.85 -0.39 -15.91
C MET A 34 13.91 -1.48 -15.66
N ILE A 35 13.63 -2.41 -14.77
CA ILE A 35 14.55 -3.49 -14.46
C ILE A 35 14.59 -4.47 -15.63
N ASN A 36 15.81 -4.67 -16.16
CA ASN A 36 16.10 -5.71 -17.14
C ASN A 36 16.67 -6.93 -16.41
N GLY A 37 15.82 -7.87 -16.05
CA GLY A 37 16.23 -9.09 -15.35
C GLY A 37 15.25 -9.50 -14.27
N LEU A 38 15.55 -10.58 -13.57
CA LEU A 38 14.69 -11.17 -12.54
C LEU A 38 14.81 -10.47 -11.18
N THR A 39 15.93 -9.81 -10.91
CA THR A 39 16.25 -9.29 -9.59
C THR A 39 16.76 -7.86 -9.66
N ALA A 40 16.21 -6.99 -8.81
CA ALA A 40 16.73 -5.66 -8.54
C ALA A 40 17.55 -5.69 -7.24
N ASN A 41 18.72 -5.08 -7.23
CA ASN A 41 19.55 -4.98 -6.03
C ASN A 41 19.51 -3.56 -5.49
N PHE A 42 19.03 -3.41 -4.28
CA PHE A 42 19.07 -2.15 -3.56
C PHE A 42 20.30 -2.11 -2.66
N SER A 43 21.19 -1.16 -2.88
CA SER A 43 22.36 -0.96 -2.03
C SER A 43 21.99 -0.07 -0.85
N VAL A 44 22.13 -0.60 0.34
CA VAL A 44 21.88 0.12 1.61
C VAL A 44 23.21 0.39 2.28
N GLN A 45 23.52 1.66 2.51
CA GLN A 45 24.71 2.08 3.21
C GLN A 45 24.45 2.07 4.73
N GLY A 46 25.30 1.41 5.48
CA GLY A 46 25.21 1.36 6.94
C GLY A 46 25.44 2.73 7.60
N SER A 47 24.88 2.91 8.78
CA SER A 47 25.13 4.11 9.59
C SER A 47 26.59 4.21 10.03
N ALA A 48 27.08 5.43 10.19
CA ALA A 48 28.41 5.66 10.74
C ALA A 48 28.32 5.96 12.24
N ASP A 49 29.24 5.42 13.00
CA ASP A 49 29.42 5.81 14.39
C ASP A 49 29.82 7.28 14.54
N ARG A 50 29.79 7.77 15.77
CA ARG A 50 30.22 9.12 16.12
C ARG A 50 31.65 9.41 15.66
N MET A 51 31.93 10.63 15.21
CA MET A 51 33.27 11.05 14.82
C MET A 51 34.27 10.86 15.95
N THR A 52 35.49 10.45 15.61
CA THR A 52 36.61 10.31 16.54
C THR A 52 37.57 11.48 16.41
N GLU A 53 38.07 11.93 17.54
CA GLU A 53 39.11 12.95 17.59
C GLU A 53 40.47 12.40 17.19
N ARG A 54 41.24 13.20 16.51
CA ARG A 54 42.64 12.86 16.17
C ARG A 54 43.50 13.11 17.38
N GLY A 55 44.34 12.13 17.78
CA GLY A 55 45.37 12.32 18.78
C GLY A 55 46.49 13.26 18.28
N THR A 56 47.23 13.88 19.19
CA THR A 56 48.22 14.93 18.94
C THR A 56 49.29 14.56 17.89
N ASN A 57 49.67 13.27 17.78
CA ASN A 57 50.59 12.72 16.79
C ASN A 57 50.02 11.51 16.04
N GLY A 58 48.70 11.33 16.09
CA GLY A 58 48.05 10.14 15.55
C GLY A 58 47.62 10.29 14.10
N LEU A 59 47.52 9.16 13.43
CA LEU A 59 46.82 9.05 12.14
C LEU A 59 45.33 9.25 12.37
N ILE A 60 44.63 9.74 11.34
CA ILE A 60 43.17 9.79 11.33
C ILE A 60 42.67 8.33 11.31
N PRO A 61 41.92 7.86 12.32
CA PRO A 61 41.43 6.50 12.33
C PRO A 61 40.44 6.29 11.15
N SER A 62 40.75 5.27 10.33
CA SER A 62 39.83 4.87 9.25
C SER A 62 38.68 4.09 9.85
N ARG A 63 37.49 4.32 9.28
CA ARG A 63 36.28 3.60 9.62
C ARG A 63 35.67 2.99 8.39
N ASN A 64 35.26 1.76 8.48
CA ASN A 64 34.50 1.10 7.44
C ASN A 64 33.04 1.07 7.85
N ARG A 65 32.19 1.48 6.93
CA ARG A 65 30.74 1.28 7.08
C ARG A 65 30.38 -0.12 6.62
N THR A 66 29.35 -0.69 7.22
CA THR A 66 28.80 -1.96 6.78
C THR A 66 27.73 -1.69 5.75
N ASP A 67 28.07 -1.90 4.49
CA ASP A 67 27.12 -1.77 3.39
C ASP A 67 26.46 -3.14 3.13
N SER A 68 25.20 -3.13 2.76
CA SER A 68 24.44 -4.33 2.43
C SER A 68 23.68 -4.17 1.11
N ASN A 69 23.50 -5.27 0.39
CA ASN A 69 22.67 -5.32 -0.79
C ASN A 69 21.44 -6.17 -0.51
N VAL A 70 20.27 -5.62 -0.72
CA VAL A 70 19.00 -6.33 -0.57
C VAL A 70 18.45 -6.66 -1.96
N PRO A 71 18.45 -7.93 -2.37
CA PRO A 71 17.89 -8.34 -3.63
C PRO A 71 16.35 -8.40 -3.55
N VAL A 72 15.69 -7.76 -4.50
CA VAL A 72 14.24 -7.83 -4.68
C VAL A 72 13.95 -8.63 -5.95
N THR A 73 13.34 -9.79 -5.82
CA THR A 73 12.99 -10.65 -6.95
C THR A 73 11.63 -10.26 -7.50
N LEU A 74 11.58 -10.01 -8.80
CA LEU A 74 10.34 -9.74 -9.52
C LEU A 74 9.51 -11.01 -9.64
N LYS A 75 8.20 -10.87 -9.46
CA LYS A 75 7.21 -11.92 -9.68
C LYS A 75 6.33 -11.54 -10.84
N GLU A 76 6.07 -12.52 -11.69
CA GLU A 76 5.12 -12.38 -12.79
C GLU A 76 3.69 -12.57 -12.29
N LYS A 77 2.83 -11.59 -12.54
CA LYS A 77 1.44 -11.60 -12.14
C LYS A 77 0.53 -11.29 -13.31
N HIS A 78 -0.51 -12.07 -13.47
CA HIS A 78 -1.48 -11.92 -14.55
C HIS A 78 -2.90 -11.87 -13.99
N SER A 79 -3.71 -11.01 -14.58
CA SER A 79 -5.16 -11.06 -14.48
C SER A 79 -5.69 -11.28 -15.90
N LYS A 80 -6.33 -12.42 -16.14
CA LYS A 80 -6.95 -12.73 -17.44
C LYS A 80 -8.43 -12.96 -17.24
N GLU A 81 -9.26 -12.24 -17.97
CA GLU A 81 -10.70 -12.46 -18.08
C GLU A 81 -11.02 -12.93 -19.50
N THR A 82 -11.91 -13.94 -19.61
CA THR A 82 -12.37 -14.47 -20.90
C THR A 82 -13.89 -14.46 -20.95
N ARG A 83 -14.42 -14.12 -22.13
CA ARG A 83 -15.86 -14.16 -22.42
C ARG A 83 -16.08 -14.84 -23.76
N THR A 84 -17.05 -15.75 -23.80
CA THR A 84 -17.40 -16.45 -25.05
C THR A 84 -18.00 -15.49 -26.07
N GLY A 85 -17.96 -15.84 -27.36
CA GLY A 85 -18.61 -15.06 -28.43
C GLY A 85 -20.10 -14.87 -28.14
N PHE A 86 -20.77 -15.87 -27.58
CA PHE A 86 -22.18 -15.79 -27.19
C PHE A 86 -22.41 -14.79 -26.05
N ASP A 87 -21.57 -14.76 -25.02
CA ASP A 87 -21.67 -13.78 -23.94
C ASP A 87 -21.50 -12.34 -24.43
N VAL A 88 -20.56 -12.16 -25.37
CA VAL A 88 -20.33 -10.83 -26.00
C VAL A 88 -21.53 -10.41 -26.85
N PHE A 89 -22.15 -11.36 -27.58
CA PHE A 89 -23.31 -11.11 -28.40
C PHE A 89 -24.54 -10.73 -27.55
N THR A 90 -24.75 -11.38 -26.41
CA THR A 90 -25.89 -11.15 -25.53
C THR A 90 -25.70 -9.98 -24.59
N ALA A 91 -24.48 -9.49 -24.44
CA ALA A 91 -24.12 -8.42 -23.52
C ALA A 91 -24.38 -7.01 -24.09
N PRO A 92 -24.56 -6.02 -23.23
CA PRO A 92 -24.57 -4.61 -23.62
C PRO A 92 -23.28 -4.19 -24.33
N ALA A 93 -23.34 -3.17 -25.17
CA ALA A 93 -22.25 -2.75 -26.06
C ALA A 93 -20.93 -2.37 -25.38
N ASN A 94 -20.97 -2.01 -24.10
CA ASN A 94 -19.78 -1.56 -23.34
C ASN A 94 -19.04 -2.69 -22.57
N LEU A 95 -19.36 -3.97 -22.81
CA LEU A 95 -18.75 -5.09 -22.05
C LEU A 95 -17.23 -5.09 -22.12
N ARG A 96 -16.64 -4.89 -23.30
CA ARG A 96 -15.18 -4.90 -23.48
C ARG A 96 -14.48 -3.78 -22.74
N GLU A 97 -15.06 -2.58 -22.77
CA GLU A 97 -14.56 -1.42 -22.03
C GLU A 97 -14.64 -1.67 -20.52
N ALA A 98 -15.75 -2.22 -20.05
CA ALA A 98 -15.91 -2.58 -18.64
C ALA A 98 -14.87 -3.61 -18.17
N MET A 99 -14.54 -4.62 -18.99
CA MET A 99 -13.48 -5.60 -18.73
C MET A 99 -12.11 -4.94 -18.63
N GLN A 100 -11.73 -4.12 -19.60
CA GLN A 100 -10.44 -3.41 -19.59
C GLN A 100 -10.29 -2.50 -18.37
N ASN A 101 -11.32 -1.75 -18.02
CA ASN A 101 -11.34 -0.90 -16.83
C ASN A 101 -11.21 -1.71 -15.53
N ALA A 102 -11.85 -2.89 -15.46
CA ALA A 102 -11.74 -3.79 -14.30
C ALA A 102 -10.33 -4.37 -14.19
N SER A 103 -9.72 -4.81 -15.30
CA SER A 103 -8.36 -5.33 -15.33
C SER A 103 -7.32 -4.27 -14.93
N ALA A 104 -7.44 -3.06 -15.43
CA ALA A 104 -6.56 -1.94 -15.05
C ALA A 104 -6.64 -1.62 -13.55
N LYS A 105 -7.85 -1.57 -12.98
CA LYS A 105 -8.04 -1.38 -11.53
C LYS A 105 -7.50 -2.53 -10.71
N THR A 106 -7.63 -3.76 -11.19
CA THR A 106 -7.09 -4.94 -10.52
C THR A 106 -5.56 -4.88 -10.46
N ALA A 107 -4.92 -4.53 -11.56
CA ALA A 107 -3.46 -4.39 -11.62
C ALA A 107 -2.94 -3.25 -10.73
N ALA A 108 -3.61 -2.09 -10.71
CA ALA A 108 -3.24 -1.00 -9.83
C ALA A 108 -3.32 -1.40 -8.34
N ARG A 109 -4.36 -2.15 -7.97
CA ARG A 109 -4.53 -2.66 -6.60
C ARG A 109 -3.47 -3.71 -6.24
N GLU A 110 -3.03 -4.52 -7.21
CA GLU A 110 -2.03 -5.56 -6.99
C GLU A 110 -0.66 -4.97 -6.61
N ILE A 111 -0.31 -3.80 -7.14
CA ILE A 111 0.89 -3.07 -6.72
C ILE A 111 0.86 -2.76 -5.22
N ASP A 112 -0.27 -2.26 -4.71
CA ASP A 112 -0.42 -1.99 -3.29
C ASP A 112 -0.33 -3.28 -2.45
N PHE A 113 -0.90 -4.39 -2.92
CA PHE A 113 -0.81 -5.68 -2.24
C PHE A 113 0.62 -6.23 -2.19
N THR A 114 1.41 -6.08 -3.25
CA THR A 114 2.83 -6.48 -3.24
C THR A 114 3.61 -5.75 -2.14
N ILE A 115 3.35 -4.45 -1.99
CA ILE A 115 3.98 -3.62 -0.96
C ILE A 115 3.51 -4.05 0.44
N ILE A 116 2.22 -4.30 0.62
CA ILE A 116 1.66 -4.75 1.90
C ILE A 116 2.20 -6.13 2.28
N ASP A 117 2.31 -7.06 1.33
CA ASP A 117 2.87 -8.39 1.56
C ASP A 117 4.33 -8.30 2.03
N ALA A 118 5.13 -7.40 1.45
CA ALA A 118 6.48 -7.14 1.92
C ALA A 118 6.48 -6.59 3.37
N LEU A 119 5.57 -5.66 3.70
CA LEU A 119 5.44 -5.11 5.05
C LEU A 119 5.04 -6.18 6.09
N THR A 120 4.34 -7.24 5.71
CA THR A 120 4.01 -8.33 6.65
C THR A 120 5.24 -9.06 7.20
N ALA A 121 6.37 -8.99 6.49
CA ALA A 121 7.65 -9.55 6.93
C ALA A 121 8.39 -8.66 7.96
N ALA A 122 7.82 -7.54 8.39
CA ALA A 122 8.39 -6.70 9.43
C ALA A 122 8.56 -7.47 10.74
N THR A 123 9.77 -7.42 11.29
CA THR A 123 10.12 -8.09 12.56
C THR A 123 9.82 -7.22 13.77
N THR A 124 9.91 -5.90 13.63
CA THR A 124 9.59 -4.94 14.68
C THR A 124 8.08 -4.81 14.80
N SER A 125 7.54 -5.18 15.94
CA SER A 125 6.11 -5.13 16.22
C SER A 125 5.86 -4.34 17.49
N TYR A 126 5.12 -3.24 17.36
CA TYR A 126 4.55 -2.55 18.49
C TYR A 126 3.28 -3.28 18.93
N ALA A 127 3.41 -4.08 19.96
CA ALA A 127 2.31 -4.79 20.58
C ALA A 127 2.11 -4.25 21.99
N SER A 128 1.38 -3.17 22.13
CA SER A 128 0.91 -2.75 23.45
C SER A 128 -0.20 -3.67 23.93
N GLY A 129 0.15 -4.80 24.55
CA GLY A 129 -0.78 -5.73 25.15
C GLY A 129 -1.85 -6.33 24.20
N ALA A 130 -2.47 -7.43 24.56
CA ALA A 130 -3.48 -8.10 23.77
C ALA A 130 -4.61 -7.14 23.36
N ALA A 131 -4.98 -7.20 22.06
CA ALA A 131 -6.26 -6.73 21.50
C ALA A 131 -6.75 -5.34 21.98
N GLN A 132 -5.90 -4.33 21.93
CA GLN A 132 -6.34 -2.97 22.24
C GLN A 132 -6.65 -2.16 20.99
N THR A 133 -7.68 -1.34 21.10
CA THR A 133 -8.06 -0.39 20.06
C THR A 133 -6.95 0.63 19.79
N LEU A 134 -6.95 1.23 18.61
CA LEU A 134 -6.06 2.34 18.32
C LEU A 134 -6.43 3.53 19.24
N THR A 135 -5.43 4.09 19.91
CA THR A 135 -5.54 5.30 20.74
C THR A 135 -4.50 6.32 20.29
N TYR A 136 -4.69 7.58 20.68
CA TYR A 136 -3.71 8.65 20.43
C TYR A 136 -2.32 8.26 20.96
N GLY A 137 -2.26 7.81 22.23
CA GLY A 137 -1.01 7.37 22.86
C GLY A 137 -0.28 6.30 22.06
N LYS A 138 -1.00 5.26 21.60
CA LYS A 138 -0.40 4.21 20.76
C LYS A 138 0.21 4.72 19.45
N THR A 139 -0.46 5.69 18.83
CA THR A 139 0.06 6.27 17.59
C THR A 139 1.34 7.04 17.85
N VAL A 140 1.39 7.81 18.93
CA VAL A 140 2.57 8.57 19.35
C VAL A 140 3.71 7.63 19.77
N ASP A 141 3.41 6.61 20.58
CA ASP A 141 4.40 5.63 21.03
C ASP A 141 5.02 4.88 19.85
N ALA A 142 4.21 4.43 18.88
CA ALA A 142 4.73 3.75 17.69
C ALA A 142 5.61 4.67 16.82
N LEU A 143 5.28 5.96 16.72
CA LEU A 143 6.15 6.93 16.05
C LEU A 143 7.44 7.17 16.85
N THR A 144 7.37 7.17 18.18
CA THR A 144 8.53 7.32 19.04
C THR A 144 9.54 6.17 18.85
N GLU A 145 9.06 4.94 18.68
CA GLU A 145 9.94 3.80 18.36
C GLU A 145 10.73 4.02 17.05
N LEU A 146 10.11 4.64 16.04
CA LEU A 146 10.85 5.00 14.80
C LEU A 146 11.90 6.08 15.08
N PHE A 147 11.57 7.08 15.90
CA PHE A 147 12.50 8.14 16.25
C PHE A 147 13.67 7.63 17.10
N GLU A 148 13.44 6.64 17.96
CA GLU A 148 14.51 5.94 18.69
C GLU A 148 15.46 5.15 17.78
N ALA A 149 14.97 4.74 16.60
CA ALA A 149 15.76 4.13 15.54
C ALA A 149 16.42 5.14 14.59
N ASP A 150 16.49 6.42 14.97
CA ASP A 150 17.02 7.54 14.17
C ASP A 150 16.25 7.81 12.85
N VAL A 151 15.03 7.33 12.71
CA VAL A 151 14.16 7.64 11.58
C VAL A 151 13.37 8.90 11.86
N MET A 152 13.66 9.99 11.15
CA MET A 152 13.07 11.31 11.41
C MET A 152 11.93 11.63 10.45
N SER A 153 11.14 12.65 10.77
CA SER A 153 10.02 13.11 9.91
C SER A 153 10.45 13.53 8.50
N GLY A 154 11.71 13.89 8.30
CA GLY A 154 12.30 14.17 6.98
C GLY A 154 12.42 12.94 6.08
N ASP A 155 12.31 11.72 6.61
CA ASP A 155 12.38 10.46 5.86
C ASP A 155 11.04 10.05 5.22
N GLU A 156 10.09 10.95 5.13
CA GLU A 156 8.76 10.71 4.55
C GLU A 156 8.04 9.51 5.18
N ILE A 157 7.73 9.63 6.48
CA ILE A 157 7.05 8.56 7.23
C ILE A 157 5.61 8.39 6.73
N THR A 158 5.23 7.15 6.48
CA THR A 158 3.88 6.76 6.07
C THR A 158 3.25 5.83 7.10
N CYS A 159 2.04 6.18 7.54
CA CYS A 159 1.23 5.37 8.44
C CYS A 159 0.06 4.76 7.68
N LEU A 160 -0.02 3.45 7.66
CA LEU A 160 -1.02 2.68 6.92
C LEU A 160 -2.02 2.05 7.88
N TRP A 161 -3.30 2.42 7.75
CA TRP A 161 -4.35 2.07 8.68
C TRP A 161 -5.47 1.24 8.05
N THR A 162 -6.02 0.30 8.82
CA THR A 162 -7.28 -0.34 8.47
C THR A 162 -8.43 0.66 8.50
N PRO A 163 -9.55 0.41 7.79
CA PRO A 163 -10.71 1.32 7.83
C PRO A 163 -11.26 1.58 9.25
N LYS A 164 -11.19 0.60 10.13
CA LYS A 164 -11.63 0.76 11.53
C LYS A 164 -10.66 1.60 12.34
N ALA A 165 -9.36 1.34 12.23
CA ALA A 165 -8.32 2.15 12.86
C ALA A 165 -8.36 3.60 12.34
N TRP A 166 -8.54 3.80 11.04
CA TRP A 166 -8.73 5.10 10.43
C TRP A 166 -9.93 5.85 11.00
N ALA A 167 -11.09 5.19 11.11
CA ALA A 167 -12.28 5.80 11.69
C ALA A 167 -12.05 6.24 13.15
N ARG A 168 -11.22 5.52 13.91
CA ARG A 168 -10.82 5.92 15.27
C ARG A 168 -9.92 7.14 15.29
N LEU A 169 -8.94 7.22 14.38
CA LEU A 169 -8.12 8.44 14.21
C LEU A 169 -9.00 9.68 14.04
N LEU A 170 -10.08 9.58 13.26
CA LEU A 170 -11.02 10.67 13.08
C LEU A 170 -11.79 11.06 14.34
N THR A 171 -11.80 10.23 15.39
CA THR A 171 -12.43 10.57 16.68
C THR A 171 -11.51 11.32 17.61
N PHE A 172 -10.18 11.29 17.42
CA PHE A 172 -9.23 11.96 18.30
C PHE A 172 -9.39 13.48 18.23
N GLN A 173 -9.41 14.13 19.39
CA GLN A 173 -9.55 15.58 19.46
C GLN A 173 -8.35 16.27 18.84
N GLU A 174 -7.16 15.75 19.11
CA GLU A 174 -5.88 16.22 18.58
C GLU A 174 -5.80 16.14 17.05
N PHE A 175 -6.50 15.19 16.44
CA PHE A 175 -6.59 15.06 14.99
C PHE A 175 -7.64 16.00 14.35
N LYS A 176 -8.65 16.40 15.12
CA LYS A 176 -9.75 17.26 14.64
C LYS A 176 -9.48 18.76 14.87
N SER A 177 -8.79 19.10 15.95
CA SER A 177 -8.67 20.49 16.42
C SER A 177 -7.56 21.22 15.66
N ALA A 178 -7.89 22.40 15.18
CA ALA A 178 -6.90 23.31 14.60
C ALA A 178 -5.97 23.94 15.64
N ASP A 179 -6.32 23.86 16.95
CA ASP A 179 -5.51 24.41 18.03
C ASP A 179 -4.21 23.63 18.25
N TYR A 180 -4.16 22.38 17.79
CA TYR A 180 -3.00 21.48 17.91
C TYR A 180 -2.21 21.33 16.61
N ILE A 181 -2.72 21.83 15.48
CA ILE A 181 -2.13 21.62 14.16
C ILE A 181 -2.37 22.87 13.33
N ASP A 182 -1.33 23.43 12.71
CA ASP A 182 -1.42 24.60 11.83
C ASP A 182 -2.35 24.39 10.63
N GLU A 183 -2.50 23.14 10.19
CA GLU A 183 -3.46 22.76 9.16
C GLU A 183 -4.54 21.84 9.72
N LYS A 184 -5.80 22.09 9.36
CA LYS A 184 -6.92 21.22 9.73
C LYS A 184 -6.87 19.94 8.89
N PRO A 185 -6.53 18.78 9.42
CA PRO A 185 -6.40 17.55 8.62
C PRO A 185 -7.74 17.09 8.04
N LEU A 186 -8.86 17.57 8.59
CA LEU A 186 -10.21 17.26 8.10
C LEU A 186 -10.80 18.33 7.19
N VAL A 187 -10.07 19.40 6.87
CA VAL A 187 -10.52 20.37 5.87
C VAL A 187 -10.31 19.76 4.48
N GLY A 188 -11.41 19.44 3.85
CA GLY A 188 -11.42 18.84 2.53
C GLY A 188 -12.31 17.60 2.49
N LEU A 189 -12.91 17.41 1.38
CA LEU A 189 -14.15 16.70 1.13
C LEU A 189 -14.10 15.17 1.24
N ALA A 190 -12.93 14.52 1.19
CA ALA A 190 -12.86 13.07 1.15
C ALA A 190 -12.20 12.52 2.42
N LEU A 191 -12.97 11.73 3.17
CA LEU A 191 -12.49 11.06 4.38
C LEU A 191 -11.47 9.97 4.10
N ASP A 192 -11.44 9.44 2.89
CA ASP A 192 -10.58 8.37 2.41
C ASP A 192 -9.22 8.84 1.87
N ARG A 193 -9.05 10.16 1.68
CA ARG A 193 -7.79 10.70 1.17
C ARG A 193 -6.69 10.71 2.23
N PRO A 194 -5.43 10.55 1.80
CA PRO A 194 -4.28 10.68 2.70
C PRO A 194 -4.28 12.01 3.44
N LYS A 195 -3.93 11.97 4.72
CA LYS A 195 -3.83 13.14 5.60
C LYS A 195 -2.43 13.22 6.20
N ILE A 196 -1.92 14.43 6.39
CA ILE A 196 -0.65 14.67 7.09
C ILE A 196 -0.97 15.02 8.54
N TRP A 197 -0.36 14.31 9.48
CA TRP A 197 -0.51 14.55 10.92
C TRP A 197 0.71 14.01 11.66
N LEU A 198 1.18 14.71 12.69
CA LEU A 198 2.41 14.39 13.44
C LEU A 198 3.64 14.20 12.55
N GLY A 199 3.75 14.95 11.45
CA GLY A 199 4.86 14.84 10.51
C GLY A 199 4.85 13.58 9.64
N ALA A 200 3.79 12.75 9.72
CA ALA A 200 3.63 11.53 8.95
C ALA A 200 2.41 11.59 8.03
N LYS A 201 2.48 10.90 6.91
CA LYS A 201 1.38 10.73 5.96
C LYS A 201 0.52 9.54 6.35
N HIS A 202 -0.71 9.80 6.75
CA HIS A 202 -1.67 8.76 7.13
C HIS A 202 -2.54 8.36 5.94
N ILE A 203 -2.60 7.06 5.67
CA ILE A 203 -3.33 6.48 4.53
C ILE A 203 -4.25 5.36 5.04
N MET A 204 -5.50 5.36 4.59
CA MET A 204 -6.41 4.24 4.80
C MET A 204 -6.26 3.22 3.68
N HIS A 205 -6.09 1.94 4.01
CA HIS A 205 -6.06 0.87 3.04
C HIS A 205 -6.92 -0.33 3.46
N ASN A 206 -7.72 -0.82 2.50
CA ASN A 206 -8.68 -1.90 2.75
C ASN A 206 -8.08 -3.31 2.64
N GLY A 207 -6.85 -3.45 2.15
CA GLY A 207 -6.16 -4.72 1.93
C GLY A 207 -5.23 -5.15 3.05
N LEU A 208 -5.28 -4.52 4.22
CA LEU A 208 -4.40 -4.85 5.34
C LEU A 208 -4.75 -6.20 5.97
N PRO A 209 -3.74 -6.99 6.38
CA PRO A 209 -3.94 -8.29 7.00
C PRO A 209 -4.72 -8.19 8.32
N GLY A 210 -5.63 -9.13 8.54
CA GLY A 210 -6.43 -9.17 9.77
C GLY A 210 -7.47 -8.06 9.91
N LYS A 211 -7.77 -7.30 8.84
CA LYS A 211 -8.81 -6.28 8.85
C LYS A 211 -10.13 -6.83 9.41
N GLY A 212 -10.73 -6.08 10.35
CA GLY A 212 -11.99 -6.46 11.00
C GLY A 212 -11.86 -7.55 12.05
N THR A 213 -10.65 -7.96 12.42
CA THR A 213 -10.38 -8.92 13.51
C THR A 213 -9.75 -8.22 14.71
N ALA A 214 -9.62 -8.95 15.82
CA ALA A 214 -8.93 -8.44 17.02
C ALA A 214 -7.40 -8.28 16.85
N THR A 215 -6.83 -8.76 15.74
CA THR A 215 -5.40 -8.73 15.42
C THR A 215 -5.12 -8.08 14.08
N ALA A 216 -5.80 -6.98 13.79
CA ALA A 216 -5.59 -6.23 12.58
C ALA A 216 -4.18 -5.63 12.56
N SER A 217 -3.46 -5.81 11.44
CA SER A 217 -2.10 -5.33 11.28
C SER A 217 -2.10 -4.00 10.54
N ASN A 218 -1.58 -2.97 11.19
CA ASN A 218 -1.29 -1.67 10.61
C ASN A 218 0.22 -1.49 10.51
N PHE A 219 0.69 -0.60 9.66
CA PHE A 219 2.12 -0.42 9.45
C PHE A 219 2.49 1.05 9.47
N ILE A 220 3.63 1.36 10.10
CA ILE A 220 4.26 2.67 10.05
C ILE A 220 5.67 2.44 9.49
N PHE A 221 6.03 3.15 8.44
CA PHE A 221 7.31 2.96 7.78
C PHE A 221 7.83 4.23 7.13
N ALA A 222 9.15 4.34 7.05
CA ALA A 222 9.82 5.38 6.29
C ALA A 222 9.99 4.94 4.83
N LYS A 223 9.95 5.87 3.90
CA LYS A 223 10.11 5.62 2.46
C LYS A 223 11.40 4.88 2.13
N GLY A 224 12.52 5.27 2.77
CA GLY A 224 13.83 4.63 2.58
C GLY A 224 13.94 3.21 3.14
N ALA A 225 12.99 2.78 3.96
CA ALA A 225 12.99 1.44 4.55
C ALA A 225 12.37 0.36 3.67
N LEU A 226 11.67 0.75 2.60
CA LEU A 226 10.95 -0.17 1.73
C LEU A 226 11.35 0.02 0.26
N GLY A 227 11.80 -1.05 -0.38
CA GLY A 227 12.15 -1.10 -1.80
C GLY A 227 11.03 -1.72 -2.62
N HIS A 228 10.68 -1.07 -3.73
CA HIS A 228 9.72 -1.57 -4.69
C HIS A 228 10.33 -1.55 -6.09
N ALA A 229 10.36 -2.71 -6.73
CA ALA A 229 10.97 -2.93 -8.03
C ALA A 229 9.89 -3.26 -9.06
N VAL A 230 9.91 -2.58 -10.21
CA VAL A 230 8.95 -2.79 -11.30
C VAL A 230 9.72 -2.85 -12.62
N SER A 231 9.45 -3.86 -13.45
CA SER A 231 10.14 -4.02 -14.74
C SER A 231 9.75 -2.94 -15.75
N ASN A 232 8.53 -2.45 -15.67
CA ASN A 232 8.05 -1.34 -16.48
C ASN A 232 7.09 -0.52 -15.62
N ASP A 233 7.11 0.80 -15.77
CA ASP A 233 6.25 1.70 -14.96
C ASP A 233 4.75 1.54 -15.30
N MET A 234 4.45 0.79 -16.35
CA MET A 234 3.09 0.60 -16.84
C MET A 234 2.67 -0.87 -16.80
N VAL A 235 1.50 -1.10 -16.26
CA VAL A 235 0.79 -2.37 -16.41
C VAL A 235 0.54 -2.62 -17.90
N GLN A 236 0.99 -3.78 -18.37
CA GLN A 236 0.74 -4.19 -19.76
C GLN A 236 -0.67 -4.75 -19.87
N VAL A 237 -1.54 -4.07 -20.60
CA VAL A 237 -2.89 -4.53 -20.91
C VAL A 237 -2.93 -5.00 -22.37
N ALA A 238 -3.38 -6.24 -22.60
CA ALA A 238 -3.58 -6.80 -23.90
C ALA A 238 -4.99 -7.37 -24.02
N ALA A 239 -5.73 -6.95 -25.03
CA ALA A 239 -7.05 -7.48 -25.33
C ALA A 239 -7.04 -8.11 -26.73
N GLY A 240 -7.75 -9.20 -26.92
CA GLY A 240 -7.81 -9.90 -28.19
C GLY A 240 -8.98 -10.87 -28.27
N TYR A 241 -9.03 -11.55 -29.40
CA TYR A 241 -9.97 -12.62 -29.67
C TYR A 241 -9.21 -13.88 -30.08
N ASN A 242 -9.62 -15.02 -29.54
CA ASN A 242 -9.09 -16.32 -29.90
C ASN A 242 -10.11 -17.03 -30.82
N ASP A 243 -9.72 -17.24 -32.06
CA ASP A 243 -10.56 -17.88 -33.08
C ASP A 243 -10.75 -19.39 -32.83
N GLU A 244 -9.78 -20.04 -32.18
CA GLU A 244 -9.80 -21.49 -31.98
C GLU A 244 -10.88 -21.92 -30.98
N ASP A 245 -11.04 -21.13 -29.91
CA ASP A 245 -11.96 -21.43 -28.82
C ASP A 245 -13.16 -20.45 -28.72
N ASP A 246 -13.33 -19.57 -29.71
CA ASP A 246 -14.40 -18.56 -29.79
C ASP A 246 -14.56 -17.75 -28.49
N TYR A 247 -13.47 -17.13 -28.00
CA TYR A 247 -13.56 -16.23 -26.87
C TYR A 247 -12.79 -14.93 -27.05
N SER A 248 -13.35 -13.85 -26.51
CA SER A 248 -12.65 -12.60 -26.31
C SER A 248 -11.91 -12.65 -24.97
N TYR A 249 -10.67 -12.16 -24.92
CA TYR A 249 -9.90 -12.07 -23.68
C TYR A 249 -9.38 -10.67 -23.45
N ASP A 250 -9.24 -10.35 -22.16
CA ASP A 250 -8.49 -9.21 -21.65
C ASP A 250 -7.47 -9.71 -20.63
N ARG A 251 -6.24 -9.22 -20.74
CA ARG A 251 -5.15 -9.63 -19.86
C ARG A 251 -4.37 -8.41 -19.41
N ALA A 252 -4.27 -8.24 -18.09
CA ALA A 252 -3.32 -7.35 -17.46
C ALA A 252 -2.11 -8.17 -16.97
N THR A 253 -0.91 -7.71 -17.27
CA THR A 253 0.35 -8.32 -16.84
C THR A 253 1.16 -7.31 -16.05
N LEU A 254 1.68 -7.72 -14.91
CA LEU A 254 2.53 -6.93 -14.02
C LEU A 254 3.74 -7.77 -13.59
N TYR A 255 4.93 -7.18 -13.67
CA TYR A 255 6.15 -7.76 -13.11
C TYR A 255 6.63 -6.82 -12.00
N ASP A 256 6.41 -7.20 -10.77
CA ASP A 256 6.78 -6.39 -9.62
C ASP A 256 7.32 -7.23 -8.46
N GLY A 257 7.97 -6.56 -7.55
CA GLY A 257 8.46 -7.13 -6.30
C GLY A 257 8.72 -6.05 -5.27
N ALA A 258 8.59 -6.37 -4.00
CA ALA A 258 8.92 -5.47 -2.92
C ALA A 258 9.64 -6.21 -1.80
N ALA A 259 10.51 -5.50 -1.07
CA ALA A 259 11.17 -6.03 0.11
C ALA A 259 11.47 -4.90 1.11
N ILE A 260 11.58 -5.26 2.38
CA ILE A 260 12.08 -4.36 3.41
C ILE A 260 13.58 -4.23 3.26
N LEU A 261 14.07 -3.00 3.07
CA LEU A 261 15.49 -2.67 2.96
C LEU A 261 16.13 -2.51 4.33
N GLN A 262 15.42 -1.87 5.24
CA GLN A 262 15.86 -1.58 6.60
C GLN A 262 14.76 -1.90 7.61
N GLN A 263 14.95 -2.93 8.41
CA GLN A 263 13.95 -3.39 9.40
C GLN A 263 13.65 -2.34 10.47
N ALA A 264 14.66 -1.54 10.86
CA ALA A 264 14.51 -0.47 11.84
C ALA A 264 13.52 0.64 11.42
N GLY A 265 13.34 0.82 10.11
CA GLY A 265 12.44 1.83 9.56
C GLY A 265 11.01 1.33 9.31
N VAL A 266 10.63 0.15 9.80
CA VAL A 266 9.28 -0.44 9.62
C VAL A 266 8.77 -0.97 10.94
N ILE A 267 7.59 -0.51 11.35
CA ILE A 267 6.91 -0.97 12.57
C ILE A 267 5.52 -1.51 12.22
N LYS A 268 5.23 -2.68 12.73
CA LYS A 268 3.90 -3.29 12.66
C LYS A 268 3.11 -2.94 13.92
N VAL A 269 1.98 -2.28 13.78
CA VAL A 269 1.07 -1.92 14.88
C VAL A 269 -0.15 -2.81 14.85
N VAL A 270 -0.31 -3.64 15.88
CA VAL A 270 -1.47 -4.53 15.99
C VAL A 270 -2.60 -3.84 16.74
N THR A 271 -3.80 -3.83 16.16
CA THR A 271 -4.99 -3.21 16.74
C THR A 271 -6.20 -4.14 16.72
N ASP A 272 -7.12 -3.91 17.65
CA ASP A 272 -8.42 -4.56 17.66
C ASP A 272 -9.44 -3.76 16.84
N ASP A 273 -9.82 -4.32 15.70
CA ASP A 273 -10.83 -3.73 14.81
C ASP A 273 -12.26 -4.19 15.16
N THR A 274 -12.43 -5.11 16.12
CA THR A 274 -13.77 -5.62 16.52
C THR A 274 -14.44 -4.75 17.57
N ALA A 275 -13.66 -4.03 18.38
CA ALA A 275 -14.19 -3.23 19.46
C ALA A 275 -15.13 -2.11 18.95
N ALA A 276 -16.19 -1.86 19.69
CA ALA A 276 -17.15 -0.78 19.39
C ALA A 276 -16.49 0.60 19.49
N PHE A 277 -17.03 1.57 18.77
CA PHE A 277 -16.68 2.98 18.99
C PHE A 277 -17.33 3.43 20.29
N THR A 278 -16.55 3.79 21.27
CA THR A 278 -16.98 4.40 22.54
C THR A 278 -16.79 5.90 22.48
#